data_fc2ae494ee15ba2d65991db3f428675e
#
_entry.id   fc2ae494ee15ba2d65991db3f428675e
#
_cell.length_a   1.000
_cell.length_b   1.000
_cell.length_c   1.000
_cell.angle_alpha   90.00
_cell.angle_beta   90.00
_cell.angle_gamma   90.00
#
_symmetry.space_group_name_H-M   'P 1'
#
loop_
_entity.id
_entity.type
_entity.pdbx_description
1 polymer ?
#
loop_
_entity_poly.entity_id
_entity_poly.type
_entity_poly.pdbx_seq_one_letter_code
_entity_poly.pdbx_strand_id
1 'polypeptide(L)'
;MTEEKRTAERVQVSLDARWEGVLAQCGGTVVDLSTAGCFILTSDLAAEEELIRLEVELPTGGAIYLWGEVVYKISEMGFGIRFTGVSDADRAMLELLIDYARGKQESVAA
;
A
#
# COMPACT_ATOMS: atom_id res chain seq x y z
N MET A 1 10.12 -2.29 -22.77
CA MET A 1 10.05 -3.59 -22.16
C MET A 1 8.84 -3.71 -21.28
N THR A 2 8.26 -4.85 -21.30
CA THR A 2 7.04 -5.05 -20.53
C THR A 2 7.26 -5.79 -19.24
N GLU A 3 8.45 -6.28 -18.99
CA GLU A 3 8.71 -7.04 -17.78
C GLU A 3 8.53 -6.22 -16.53
N GLU A 4 8.89 -4.93 -16.58
CA GLU A 4 8.73 -4.10 -15.38
C GLU A 4 7.30 -4.05 -14.93
N LYS A 5 6.39 -4.05 -15.86
CA LYS A 5 4.98 -3.95 -15.48
C LYS A 5 4.50 -5.19 -14.77
N ARG A 6 5.08 -6.34 -15.10
CA ARG A 6 4.67 -7.57 -14.45
C ARG A 6 5.20 -7.71 -13.06
N THR A 7 6.35 -7.10 -12.78
CA THR A 7 6.92 -7.21 -11.45
C THR A 7 6.13 -6.44 -10.42
N ALA A 8 5.28 -5.50 -10.86
CA ALA A 8 4.46 -4.71 -9.96
C ALA A 8 3.01 -5.17 -10.00
N GLU A 9 2.80 -6.48 -10.03
CA GLU A 9 1.47 -7.03 -10.04
C GLU A 9 0.70 -6.62 -8.79
N ARG A 10 -0.55 -6.19 -8.99
CA ARG A 10 -1.39 -5.72 -7.91
C ARG A 10 -2.27 -6.82 -7.39
N VAL A 11 -2.50 -6.82 -6.09
CA VAL A 11 -3.44 -7.72 -5.46
C VAL A 11 -4.43 -6.89 -4.66
N GLN A 12 -5.63 -7.41 -4.50
CA GLN A 12 -6.64 -6.74 -3.70
C GLN A 12 -6.53 -7.21 -2.26
N VAL A 13 -6.57 -6.24 -1.35
CA VAL A 13 -6.45 -6.51 0.07
C VAL A 13 -7.43 -5.61 0.79
N SER A 14 -7.52 -5.79 2.10
CA SER A 14 -8.25 -4.89 2.97
C SER A 14 -7.48 -4.86 4.28
N LEU A 15 -6.57 -3.91 4.40
CA LEU A 15 -5.65 -3.86 5.52
C LEU A 15 -5.76 -2.51 6.19
N ASP A 16 -5.92 -2.52 7.51
CA ASP A 16 -5.91 -1.28 8.27
C ASP A 16 -4.54 -0.65 8.19
N ALA A 17 -4.51 0.66 8.06
CA ALA A 17 -3.27 1.39 7.91
C ALA A 17 -3.40 2.76 8.53
N ARG A 18 -2.25 3.35 8.85
CA ARG A 18 -2.16 4.74 9.27
C ARG A 18 -1.12 5.41 8.41
N TRP A 19 -1.39 6.63 8.03
CA TRP A 19 -0.43 7.39 7.25
C TRP A 19 -0.17 8.72 7.91
N GLU A 20 1.03 9.21 7.71
CA GLU A 20 1.48 10.46 8.32
C GLU A 20 2.17 11.27 7.25
N GLY A 21 1.64 12.46 7.01
CA GLY A 21 2.24 13.41 6.09
C GLY A 21 2.80 14.59 6.86
N VAL A 22 3.08 15.65 6.15
CA VAL A 22 3.66 16.84 6.76
C VAL A 22 2.67 17.51 7.70
N LEU A 23 1.41 17.56 7.30
CA LEU A 23 0.41 18.32 8.03
C LEU A 23 -0.66 17.47 8.69
N ALA A 24 -0.73 16.18 8.37
CA ALA A 24 -1.84 15.36 8.81
C ALA A 24 -1.39 13.97 9.16
N GLN A 25 -2.19 13.33 10.01
CA GLN A 25 -2.01 11.96 10.41
C GLN A 25 -3.39 11.34 10.45
N CYS A 26 -3.58 10.23 9.76
CA CYS A 26 -4.92 9.72 9.56
C CYS A 26 -4.90 8.22 9.35
N GLY A 27 -6.00 7.58 9.70
CA GLY A 27 -6.19 6.17 9.42
C GLY A 27 -6.81 5.96 8.06
N GLY A 28 -6.74 4.73 7.58
CA GLY A 28 -7.35 4.36 6.32
C GLY A 28 -7.25 2.87 6.08
N THR A 29 -7.62 2.46 4.88
CA THR A 29 -7.60 1.05 4.50
C THR A 29 -6.87 0.90 3.17
N VAL A 30 -5.84 0.07 3.16
CA VAL A 30 -5.14 -0.26 1.93
C VAL A 30 -5.96 -1.32 1.22
N VAL A 31 -6.35 -1.05 -0.01
CA VAL A 31 -7.23 -1.95 -0.76
C VAL A 31 -6.61 -2.50 -2.03
N ASP A 32 -5.44 -1.97 -2.43
CA ASP A 32 -4.78 -2.37 -3.67
C ASP A 32 -3.30 -2.25 -3.41
N LEU A 33 -2.56 -3.34 -3.61
CA LEU A 33 -1.19 -3.42 -3.12
C LEU A 33 -0.30 -4.12 -4.13
N SER A 34 0.89 -3.56 -4.33
CA SER A 34 1.95 -4.21 -5.11
C SER A 34 3.27 -3.88 -4.45
N THR A 35 4.36 -4.42 -5.00
CA THR A 35 5.68 -4.06 -4.48
C THR A 35 6.09 -2.64 -4.82
N ALA A 36 5.38 -2.00 -5.75
CA ALA A 36 5.70 -0.64 -6.18
C ALA A 36 4.85 0.42 -5.49
N GLY A 37 3.69 0.07 -4.98
CA GLY A 37 2.81 1.05 -4.36
C GLY A 37 1.49 0.47 -3.94
N CYS A 38 0.60 1.36 -3.52
CA CYS A 38 -0.72 0.92 -3.07
C CYS A 38 -1.73 2.05 -3.24
N PHE A 39 -3.01 1.72 -3.06
CA PHE A 39 -4.07 2.70 -2.95
C PHE A 39 -4.67 2.62 -1.56
N ILE A 40 -4.85 3.76 -0.92
CA ILE A 40 -5.42 3.80 0.42
C ILE A 40 -6.73 4.59 0.39
N LEU A 41 -7.78 3.98 0.97
CA LEU A 41 -9.05 4.66 1.21
C LEU A 41 -8.93 5.42 2.51
N THR A 42 -9.20 6.71 2.48
CA THR A 42 -9.06 7.54 3.67
C THR A 42 -9.90 8.79 3.48
N SER A 43 -10.38 9.33 4.59
CA SER A 43 -11.22 10.52 4.54
C SER A 43 -10.43 11.79 4.33
N ASP A 44 -9.17 11.81 4.78
CA ASP A 44 -8.31 12.97 4.58
C ASP A 44 -7.34 12.69 3.45
N LEU A 45 -7.03 13.71 2.68
CA LEU A 45 -6.18 13.55 1.53
C LEU A 45 -4.88 14.30 1.72
N ALA A 46 -3.77 13.62 1.42
CA ALA A 46 -2.48 14.27 1.36
C ALA A 46 -2.35 15.01 0.03
N ALA A 47 -1.45 15.98 -0.03
CA ALA A 47 -1.19 16.70 -1.26
C ALA A 47 -0.45 15.79 -2.24
N GLU A 48 -0.70 16.00 -3.54
CA GLU A 48 0.07 15.28 -4.55
C GLU A 48 1.54 15.59 -4.38
N GLU A 49 2.36 14.58 -4.61
CA GLU A 49 3.81 14.63 -4.46
C GLU A 49 4.27 14.75 -3.01
N GLU A 50 3.34 14.73 -2.07
CA GLU A 50 3.71 14.74 -0.68
C GLU A 50 4.35 13.40 -0.30
N LEU A 51 5.41 13.47 0.50
CA LEU A 51 6.06 12.27 1.02
C LEU A 51 5.35 11.88 2.30
N ILE A 52 4.93 10.63 2.39
CA ILE A 52 4.22 10.15 3.57
C ILE A 52 4.88 8.89 4.11
N ARG A 53 4.63 8.64 5.36
CA ARG A 53 5.03 7.42 6.03
C ARG A 53 3.77 6.59 6.27
N LEU A 54 3.81 5.35 5.85
CA LEU A 54 2.65 4.47 5.92
C LEU A 54 2.95 3.30 6.84
N GLU A 55 2.04 3.04 7.77
CA GLU A 55 2.10 1.89 8.65
C GLU A 55 0.94 0.98 8.29
N VAL A 56 1.24 -0.22 7.81
CA VAL A 56 0.22 -1.18 7.38
C VAL A 56 0.18 -2.33 8.38
N GLU A 57 -0.99 -2.59 8.95
CA GLU A 57 -1.16 -3.68 9.90
C GLU A 57 -1.25 -5.00 9.16
N LEU A 58 -0.52 -5.98 9.66
CA LEU A 58 -0.49 -7.31 9.07
C LEU A 58 -1.60 -8.16 9.67
N PRO A 59 -2.16 -9.09 8.88
CA PRO A 59 -3.22 -9.98 9.40
C PRO A 59 -2.78 -10.80 10.60
N THR A 60 -1.48 -11.08 10.71
CA THR A 60 -0.95 -11.91 11.78
C THR A 60 -0.57 -11.09 13.02
N GLY A 61 -0.79 -9.77 12.98
CA GLY A 61 -0.29 -8.87 14.01
C GLY A 61 1.02 -8.28 13.57
N GLY A 62 1.40 -7.18 14.18
CA GLY A 62 2.56 -6.46 13.73
C GLY A 62 2.23 -5.56 12.55
N ALA A 63 3.24 -4.88 12.03
CA ALA A 63 3.04 -3.90 10.99
C ALA A 63 4.28 -3.79 10.12
N ILE A 64 4.10 -3.29 8.90
CA ILE A 64 5.22 -2.90 8.05
C ILE A 64 5.15 -1.40 7.84
N TYR A 65 6.32 -0.82 7.63
CA TYR A 65 6.47 0.63 7.49
C TYR A 65 7.05 0.93 6.14
N LEU A 66 6.40 1.83 5.43
CA LEU A 66 6.74 2.14 4.04
C LEU A 66 6.77 3.65 3.88
N TRP A 67 7.77 4.14 3.17
CA TRP A 67 7.79 5.53 2.75
C TRP A 67 7.28 5.59 1.33
N GLY A 68 6.50 6.60 1.02
CA GLY A 68 5.98 6.73 -0.31
C GLY A 68 5.59 8.15 -0.65
N GLU A 69 5.29 8.34 -1.90
CA GLU A 69 4.93 9.61 -2.47
C GLU A 69 3.53 9.52 -3.03
N VAL A 70 2.70 10.52 -2.75
CA VAL A 70 1.34 10.55 -3.28
C VAL A 70 1.43 10.86 -4.77
N VAL A 71 0.93 9.97 -5.60
CA VAL A 71 1.05 10.15 -7.06
C VAL A 71 -0.27 10.57 -7.71
N TYR A 72 -1.40 10.29 -7.09
CA TYR A 72 -2.69 10.81 -7.55
C TYR A 72 -3.70 10.73 -6.43
N LYS A 73 -4.76 11.50 -6.57
CA LYS A 73 -5.86 11.52 -5.59
C LYS A 73 -7.17 11.30 -6.31
N ILE A 74 -8.08 10.60 -5.62
CA ILE A 74 -9.45 10.47 -6.07
C ILE A 74 -10.31 11.09 -4.99
N SER A 75 -11.04 12.14 -5.37
CA SER A 75 -11.80 12.96 -4.44
C SER A 75 -12.75 12.09 -3.62
N GLU A 76 -12.79 12.32 -2.32
CA GLU A 76 -13.70 11.65 -1.39
C GLU A 76 -13.47 10.16 -1.29
N MET A 77 -12.34 9.67 -1.79
CA MET A 77 -12.04 8.25 -1.72
C MET A 77 -10.68 8.00 -1.08
N GLY A 78 -9.62 8.54 -1.66
CA GLY A 78 -8.30 8.31 -1.14
C GLY A 78 -7.24 8.69 -2.15
N PHE A 79 -6.06 8.05 -2.03
CA PHE A 79 -4.98 8.41 -2.93
C PHE A 79 -4.08 7.22 -3.19
N GLY A 80 -3.37 7.30 -4.32
CA GLY A 80 -2.39 6.30 -4.71
C GLY A 80 -1.02 6.72 -4.25
N ILE A 81 -0.24 5.73 -3.83
CA ILE A 81 1.09 5.94 -3.25
C ILE A 81 2.08 5.10 -4.04
N ARG A 82 3.21 5.72 -4.40
CA ARG A 82 4.35 5.01 -4.98
C ARG A 82 5.40 4.90 -3.88
N PHE A 83 5.83 3.68 -3.58
CA PHE A 83 6.81 3.48 -2.51
C PHE A 83 8.16 4.02 -2.94
N THR A 84 8.81 4.76 -2.03
CA THR A 84 10.10 5.36 -2.31
C THR A 84 11.18 4.87 -1.37
N GLY A 85 10.80 4.25 -0.24
CA GLY A 85 11.79 3.74 0.70
C GLY A 85 11.21 2.61 1.51
N VAL A 86 11.81 1.43 1.37
CA VAL A 86 11.37 0.24 2.07
C VAL A 86 12.62 -0.50 2.51
N SER A 87 12.73 -0.80 3.80
CA SER A 87 13.85 -1.57 4.29
C SER A 87 13.78 -2.99 3.73
N ASP A 88 14.90 -3.69 3.75
CA ASP A 88 14.93 -5.06 3.25
C ASP A 88 13.96 -5.96 4.03
N ALA A 89 13.89 -5.77 5.34
CA ALA A 89 12.98 -6.58 6.16
C ALA A 89 11.53 -6.30 5.82
N ASP A 90 11.18 -5.03 5.65
CA ASP A 90 9.80 -4.68 5.32
C ASP A 90 9.46 -5.11 3.90
N ARG A 91 10.44 -5.05 2.98
CA ARG A 91 10.20 -5.53 1.62
C ARG A 91 9.91 -7.02 1.61
N ALA A 92 10.65 -7.80 2.40
CA ALA A 92 10.41 -9.24 2.46
C ALA A 92 9.01 -9.52 3.00
N MET A 93 8.59 -8.79 4.02
CA MET A 93 7.24 -8.97 4.55
C MET A 93 6.18 -8.54 3.56
N LEU A 94 6.44 -7.46 2.82
CA LEU A 94 5.53 -6.99 1.80
C LEU A 94 5.33 -8.05 0.72
N GLU A 95 6.41 -8.69 0.30
CA GLU A 95 6.33 -9.74 -0.72
C GLU A 95 5.55 -10.95 -0.21
N LEU A 96 5.77 -11.32 1.05
CA LEU A 96 5.00 -12.41 1.65
C LEU A 96 3.52 -12.07 1.72
N LEU A 97 3.22 -10.84 2.08
CA LEU A 97 1.83 -10.40 2.19
C LEU A 97 1.14 -10.45 0.82
N ILE A 98 1.84 -10.01 -0.22
CA ILE A 98 1.29 -10.03 -1.57
C ILE A 98 1.07 -11.47 -2.02
N ASP A 99 2.01 -12.35 -1.74
CA ASP A 99 1.85 -13.76 -2.10
C ASP A 99 0.67 -14.38 -1.38
N TYR A 100 0.52 -14.06 -0.11
CA TYR A 100 -0.61 -14.56 0.67
C TYR A 100 -1.94 -14.07 0.08
N ALA A 101 -2.01 -12.79 -0.25
CA ALA A 101 -3.23 -12.23 -0.81
C ALA A 101 -3.54 -12.81 -2.17
N ARG A 102 -2.51 -13.04 -2.99
CA ARG A 102 -2.69 -13.66 -4.30
C ARG A 102 -3.23 -15.08 -4.15
N GLY A 103 -2.70 -15.83 -3.21
CA GLY A 103 -3.17 -17.19 -2.97
C GLY A 103 -4.63 -17.22 -2.54
N LYS A 104 -5.03 -16.28 -1.69
CA LYS A 104 -6.43 -16.20 -1.28
C LYS A 104 -7.34 -15.85 -2.47
N GLN A 105 -6.91 -14.96 -3.32
CA GLN A 105 -7.70 -14.61 -4.50
C GLN A 105 -7.85 -15.80 -5.43
N GLU A 106 -6.78 -16.53 -5.66
CA GLU A 106 -6.82 -17.73 -6.50
C GLU A 106 -7.71 -18.77 -5.91
N SER A 107 -7.64 -18.95 -4.59
CA SER A 107 -8.47 -19.93 -3.90
C SER A 107 -9.95 -19.59 -4.03
N VAL A 108 -10.28 -18.31 -3.91
CA VAL A 108 -11.66 -17.86 -4.06
C VAL A 108 -12.14 -18.03 -5.50
N ALA A 109 -11.26 -17.76 -6.45
CA ALA A 109 -11.63 -17.86 -7.86
C ALA A 109 -11.85 -19.29 -8.30
N ALA A 110 -11.23 -20.22 -7.63
CA ALA A 110 -11.41 -21.63 -7.97
C ALA A 110 -12.78 -22.12 -7.49
#